data_ac5f44b2dd789b44828b03ce0dba19f8
#
_entry.id   ac5f44b2dd789b44828b03ce0dba19f8
#
_cell.length_a   1.000
_cell.length_b   1.000
_cell.length_c   1.000
_cell.angle_alpha   90.00
_cell.angle_beta   90.00
_cell.angle_gamma   90.00
#
_symmetry.space_group_name_H-M   'P 1'
#
loop_
_entity.id
_entity.type
_entity.pdbx_description
1 polymer ?
#
loop_
_entity_poly.entity_id
_entity_poly.type
_entity_poly.pdbx_seq_one_letter_code
_entity_poly.pdbx_strand_id
1 'polypeptide(L)'
;MKELIQELLNQYYKDIYKYIYSLCRDTSVSEEITSEVFVEVVKSIATFRGDSDIKTWIFSIARHKWYTYLRKKSNQIKTESLHDLYDYNILEINKNIAENKNNSLGNINEEIFYKELKQAISEILKSESELSRKIFNMRIDGYSYVEIAAICNISESSARVVFFRTKNKLKKILEKEGFKND
;
A
#
# COMPACT_ATOMS: atom_id res chain seq x y z
N MET A 1 19.31 17.04 9.49
CA MET A 1 18.81 15.64 9.34
C MET A 1 18.17 15.09 10.61
N LYS A 2 18.81 15.18 11.79
CA LYS A 2 18.20 14.72 13.05
C LYS A 2 16.90 15.48 13.39
N GLU A 3 16.90 16.78 13.24
CA GLU A 3 15.71 17.64 13.46
C GLU A 3 14.56 17.24 12.55
N LEU A 4 14.82 17.10 11.25
CA LEU A 4 13.79 16.66 10.29
C LEU A 4 13.18 15.30 10.68
N ILE A 5 14.01 14.33 11.07
CA ILE A 5 13.53 13.01 11.51
C ILE A 5 12.66 13.14 12.75
N GLN A 6 13.07 13.99 13.71
CA GLN A 6 12.29 14.23 14.92
C GLN A 6 10.95 14.90 14.63
N GLU A 7 10.92 15.83 13.70
CA GLU A 7 9.67 16.45 13.21
C GLU A 7 8.74 15.43 12.57
N LEU A 8 9.24 14.58 11.67
CA LEU A 8 8.47 13.53 11.04
C LEU A 8 7.92 12.51 12.05
N LEU A 9 8.72 12.13 13.04
CA LEU A 9 8.28 11.27 14.14
C LEU A 9 7.14 11.94 14.92
N ASN A 10 7.33 13.17 15.35
CA ASN A 10 6.31 13.89 16.13
C ASN A 10 5.01 14.07 15.35
N GLN A 11 5.11 14.34 14.06
CA GLN A 11 3.97 14.61 13.20
C GLN A 11 3.19 13.37 12.78
N TYR A 12 3.89 12.28 12.43
CA TYR A 12 3.25 11.13 11.76
C TYR A 12 3.21 9.85 12.59
N TYR A 13 3.96 9.72 13.71
CA TYR A 13 3.98 8.49 14.49
C TYR A 13 2.59 8.03 14.92
N LYS A 14 1.80 8.95 15.47
CA LYS A 14 0.45 8.66 15.96
C LYS A 14 -0.51 8.24 14.83
N ASP A 15 -0.37 8.85 13.65
CA ASP A 15 -1.21 8.53 12.49
C ASP A 15 -0.84 7.17 11.91
N ILE A 16 0.45 6.86 11.80
CA ILE A 16 0.93 5.54 11.36
C ILE A 16 0.53 4.47 12.36
N TYR A 17 0.70 4.70 13.67
CA TYR A 17 0.25 3.75 14.69
C TYR A 17 -1.27 3.45 14.55
N LYS A 18 -2.10 4.49 14.46
CA LYS A 18 -3.55 4.33 14.28
C LYS A 18 -3.88 3.56 13.00
N TYR A 19 -3.18 3.85 11.91
CA TYR A 19 -3.33 3.14 10.65
C TYR A 19 -3.03 1.65 10.80
N ILE A 20 -1.87 1.28 11.35
CA ILE A 20 -1.50 -0.12 11.57
C ILE A 20 -2.46 -0.79 12.57
N TYR A 21 -2.83 -0.12 13.66
CA TYR A 21 -3.79 -0.63 14.62
C TYR A 21 -5.17 -0.90 13.99
N SER A 22 -5.60 -0.06 13.05
CA SER A 22 -6.86 -0.30 12.33
C SER A 22 -6.81 -1.59 11.49
N LEU A 23 -5.62 -2.02 11.07
CA LEU A 23 -5.41 -3.23 10.28
C LEU A 23 -5.28 -4.50 11.12
N CYS A 24 -4.63 -4.45 12.28
CA CYS A 24 -4.31 -5.65 13.07
C CYS A 24 -5.09 -5.77 14.38
N ARG A 25 -5.61 -4.67 14.94
CA ARG A 25 -6.30 -4.61 16.25
C ARG A 25 -5.45 -5.15 17.41
N ASP A 26 -4.15 -5.15 17.26
CA ASP A 26 -3.18 -5.62 18.25
C ASP A 26 -2.20 -4.48 18.57
N THR A 27 -2.08 -4.11 19.85
CA THR A 27 -1.23 -3.02 20.30
C THR A 27 0.24 -3.33 20.09
N SER A 28 0.69 -4.53 20.45
CA SER A 28 2.09 -4.94 20.36
C SER A 28 2.57 -4.98 18.92
N VAL A 29 1.77 -5.59 18.03
CA VAL A 29 2.03 -5.63 16.59
C VAL A 29 2.04 -4.23 15.99
N SER A 30 1.14 -3.36 16.43
CA SER A 30 1.08 -1.98 15.94
C SER A 30 2.31 -1.17 16.31
N GLU A 31 2.79 -1.31 17.54
CA GLU A 31 4.01 -0.65 18.03
C GLU A 31 5.24 -1.16 17.29
N GLU A 32 5.37 -2.49 17.14
CA GLU A 32 6.48 -3.13 16.42
C GLU A 32 6.55 -2.62 14.97
N ILE A 33 5.46 -2.73 14.23
CA ILE A 33 5.43 -2.31 12.82
C ILE A 33 5.64 -0.81 12.67
N THR A 34 5.03 0.01 13.54
CA THR A 34 5.24 1.46 13.50
C THR A 34 6.71 1.82 13.74
N SER A 35 7.37 1.16 14.69
CA SER A 35 8.80 1.34 14.94
C SER A 35 9.63 0.94 13.72
N GLU A 36 9.33 -0.20 13.08
CA GLU A 36 9.99 -0.62 11.84
C GLU A 36 9.80 0.38 10.68
N VAL A 37 8.62 1.01 10.59
CA VAL A 37 8.34 2.06 9.59
C VAL A 37 9.31 3.22 9.78
N PHE A 38 9.45 3.73 10.99
CA PHE A 38 10.31 4.88 11.22
C PHE A 38 11.81 4.54 11.13
N VAL A 39 12.21 3.32 11.45
CA VAL A 39 13.57 2.83 11.13
C VAL A 39 13.82 2.89 9.61
N GLU A 40 12.84 2.49 8.79
CA GLU A 40 12.97 2.56 7.34
C GLU A 40 12.94 4.00 6.81
N VAL A 41 12.11 4.87 7.38
CA VAL A 41 12.09 6.31 7.08
C VAL A 41 13.48 6.90 7.30
N VAL A 42 14.12 6.65 8.46
CA VAL A 42 15.47 7.13 8.76
C VAL A 42 16.49 6.66 7.73
N LYS A 43 16.42 5.40 7.31
CA LYS A 43 17.34 4.81 6.32
C LYS A 43 17.16 5.38 4.93
N SER A 44 15.93 5.71 4.54
CA SER A 44 15.58 6.01 3.15
C SER A 44 15.23 7.47 2.89
N ILE A 45 15.11 8.32 3.92
CA ILE A 45 14.76 9.74 3.76
C ILE A 45 15.74 10.50 2.83
N ALA A 46 17.02 10.15 2.86
CA ALA A 46 18.03 10.76 2.01
C ALA A 46 17.81 10.47 0.51
N THR A 47 17.01 9.44 0.18
CA THR A 47 16.68 9.06 -1.20
C THR A 47 15.29 9.55 -1.62
N PHE A 48 14.57 10.22 -0.73
CA PHE A 48 13.26 10.79 -1.05
C PHE A 48 13.41 11.95 -2.03
N ARG A 49 12.75 11.83 -3.20
CA ARG A 49 12.89 12.77 -4.32
C ARG A 49 11.83 13.87 -4.35
N GLY A 50 10.85 13.83 -3.45
CA GLY A 50 9.73 14.77 -3.49
C GLY A 50 8.71 14.50 -4.60
N ASP A 51 8.73 13.31 -5.24
CA ASP A 51 7.78 12.93 -6.30
C ASP A 51 6.35 12.69 -5.76
N SER A 52 6.18 12.72 -4.45
CA SER A 52 4.92 12.63 -3.72
C SER A 52 4.99 13.43 -2.44
N ASP A 53 3.84 13.71 -1.83
CA ASP A 53 3.79 14.24 -0.47
C ASP A 53 4.52 13.30 0.51
N ILE A 54 5.25 13.85 1.47
CA ILE A 54 6.02 13.10 2.46
C ILE A 54 5.13 12.16 3.30
N LYS A 55 3.90 12.57 3.62
CA LYS A 55 2.91 11.76 4.29
C LYS A 55 2.58 10.51 3.47
N THR A 56 2.26 10.69 2.19
CA THR A 56 1.98 9.59 1.26
C THR A 56 3.16 8.62 1.16
N TRP A 57 4.39 9.13 1.15
CA TRP A 57 5.59 8.31 1.12
C TRP A 57 5.75 7.48 2.41
N ILE A 58 5.58 8.09 3.60
CA ILE A 58 5.65 7.37 4.89
C ILE A 58 4.56 6.29 4.98
N PHE A 59 3.31 6.60 4.57
CA PHE A 59 2.22 5.62 4.54
C PHE A 59 2.49 4.46 3.56
N SER A 60 3.19 4.72 2.44
CA SER A 60 3.61 3.64 1.54
C SER A 60 4.61 2.67 2.19
N ILE A 61 5.51 3.19 3.02
CA ILE A 61 6.45 2.38 3.83
C ILE A 61 5.66 1.56 4.85
N ALA A 62 4.70 2.18 5.56
CA ALA A 62 3.87 1.52 6.55
C ALA A 62 3.08 0.35 5.93
N ARG A 63 2.46 0.59 4.79
CA ARG A 63 1.76 -0.45 4.03
C ARG A 63 2.69 -1.61 3.63
N HIS A 64 3.88 -1.30 3.12
CA HIS A 64 4.87 -2.31 2.77
C HIS A 64 5.30 -3.16 3.98
N LYS A 65 5.54 -2.53 5.14
CA LYS A 65 5.90 -3.23 6.40
C LYS A 65 4.77 -4.13 6.87
N TRP A 66 3.52 -3.66 6.83
CA TRP A 66 2.35 -4.47 7.15
C TRP A 66 2.24 -5.72 6.29
N TYR A 67 2.31 -5.61 4.97
CA TYR A 67 2.25 -6.78 4.09
C TYR A 67 3.44 -7.73 4.30
N THR A 68 4.63 -7.19 4.59
CA THR A 68 5.79 -8.02 4.93
C THR A 68 5.55 -8.82 6.21
N TYR A 69 4.96 -8.21 7.23
CA TYR A 69 4.55 -8.88 8.46
C TYR A 69 3.54 -10.01 8.19
N LEU A 70 2.49 -9.74 7.40
CA LEU A 70 1.50 -10.75 7.04
C LEU A 70 2.12 -11.95 6.33
N ARG A 71 3.03 -11.72 5.38
CA ARG A 71 3.73 -12.80 4.69
C ARG A 71 4.59 -13.65 5.62
N LYS A 72 5.31 -13.02 6.54
CA LYS A 72 6.09 -13.74 7.55
C LYS A 72 5.19 -14.60 8.44
N LYS A 73 4.08 -14.04 8.91
CA LYS A 73 3.10 -14.73 9.74
C LYS A 73 2.45 -15.91 9.01
N SER A 74 2.07 -15.72 7.74
CA SER A 74 1.50 -16.78 6.89
C SER A 74 2.49 -17.92 6.64
N ASN A 75 3.77 -17.63 6.43
CA ASN A 75 4.80 -18.67 6.25
C ASN A 75 5.06 -19.48 7.52
N GLN A 76 4.74 -18.94 8.69
CA GLN A 76 4.82 -19.65 9.97
C GLN A 76 3.62 -20.57 10.21
N ILE A 77 2.46 -20.22 9.65
CA ILE A 77 1.24 -21.01 9.69
C ILE A 77 1.22 -21.84 8.39
N LYS A 78 1.74 -23.06 8.46
CA LYS A 78 1.66 -24.03 7.35
C LYS A 78 0.22 -24.48 7.14
N THR A 79 -0.66 -23.66 6.60
CA THR A 79 -1.93 -24.11 6.01
C THR A 79 -2.68 -22.94 5.36
N GLU A 80 -3.17 -23.20 4.18
CA GLU A 80 -4.14 -22.43 3.40
C GLU A 80 -3.65 -21.19 2.65
N SER A 81 -4.17 -21.08 1.44
CA SER A 81 -3.84 -20.12 0.41
C SER A 81 -3.67 -18.69 0.95
N LEU A 82 -2.50 -18.10 0.71
CA LEU A 82 -2.22 -16.68 0.96
C LEU A 82 -3.31 -15.76 0.37
N HIS A 83 -3.93 -16.20 -0.73
CA HIS A 83 -4.99 -15.49 -1.44
C HIS A 83 -6.26 -15.32 -0.56
N ASP A 84 -6.67 -16.36 0.14
CA ASP A 84 -7.88 -16.34 0.97
C ASP A 84 -7.70 -15.47 2.23
N LEU A 85 -6.48 -15.45 2.79
CA LEU A 85 -6.12 -14.54 3.90
C LEU A 85 -6.07 -13.06 3.44
N TYR A 86 -5.65 -12.80 2.19
CA TYR A 86 -5.64 -11.45 1.62
C TYR A 86 -7.05 -10.93 1.37
N ASP A 87 -7.92 -11.74 0.77
CA ASP A 87 -9.31 -11.36 0.49
C ASP A 87 -10.10 -11.16 1.78
N TYR A 88 -9.91 -12.01 2.78
CA TYR A 88 -10.55 -11.87 4.09
C TYR A 88 -10.09 -10.60 4.81
N ASN A 89 -8.77 -10.33 4.86
CA ASN A 89 -8.24 -9.14 5.52
C ASN A 89 -8.62 -7.84 4.79
N ILE A 90 -8.66 -7.83 3.44
CA ILE A 90 -9.10 -6.66 2.67
C ILE A 90 -10.60 -6.38 2.89
N LEU A 91 -11.43 -7.43 2.95
CA LEU A 91 -12.86 -7.29 3.24
C LEU A 91 -13.08 -6.79 4.67
N GLU A 92 -12.34 -7.31 5.65
CA GLU A 92 -12.44 -6.90 7.04
C GLU A 92 -11.87 -5.49 7.29
N ILE A 93 -10.78 -5.12 6.61
CA ILE A 93 -10.23 -3.76 6.61
C ILE A 93 -11.24 -2.77 6.03
N ASN A 94 -11.85 -3.09 4.89
CA ASN A 94 -12.85 -2.22 4.27
C ASN A 94 -14.09 -2.09 5.17
N LYS A 95 -14.52 -3.17 5.83
CA LYS A 95 -15.62 -3.16 6.79
C LYS A 95 -15.28 -2.31 8.03
N ASN A 96 -14.07 -2.45 8.58
CA ASN A 96 -13.61 -1.70 9.74
C ASN A 96 -13.37 -0.21 9.44
N ILE A 97 -12.94 0.13 8.21
CA ILE A 97 -12.86 1.52 7.75
C ILE A 97 -14.26 2.12 7.62
N ALA A 98 -15.23 1.36 7.12
CA ALA A 98 -16.62 1.78 7.02
C ALA A 98 -17.28 1.93 8.41
N GLU A 99 -17.00 1.05 9.35
CA GLU A 99 -17.54 1.12 10.72
C GLU A 99 -16.93 2.28 11.54
N ASN A 100 -15.66 2.63 11.33
CA ASN A 100 -15.04 3.81 11.94
C ASN A 100 -15.52 5.14 11.33
N LYS A 101 -16.07 5.14 10.10
CA LYS A 101 -16.69 6.32 9.48
C LYS A 101 -18.04 6.71 10.09
N ASN A 102 -18.67 5.84 10.88
CA ASN A 102 -19.91 6.18 11.59
C ASN A 102 -19.74 7.26 12.69
N ASN A 103 -18.51 7.72 12.96
CA ASN A 103 -18.22 8.88 13.83
C ASN A 103 -17.71 10.12 13.09
N SER A 104 -17.69 10.11 11.78
CA SER A 104 -17.50 11.31 10.96
C SER A 104 -18.44 11.16 9.76
N LEU A 105 -19.25 12.15 9.52
CA LEU A 105 -20.08 12.32 8.31
C LEU A 105 -19.18 12.25 7.07
N GLY A 106 -18.66 11.07 6.79
CA GLY A 106 -17.89 10.74 5.59
C GLY A 106 -18.84 10.74 4.41
N ASN A 107 -18.60 11.64 3.50
CA ASN A 107 -19.36 12.00 2.34
C ASN A 107 -19.70 10.73 1.52
N ILE A 108 -20.97 10.38 1.40
CA ILE A 108 -21.48 9.29 0.52
C ILE A 108 -20.86 9.40 -0.89
N ASN A 109 -20.58 10.62 -1.33
CA ASN A 109 -19.90 10.91 -2.59
C ASN A 109 -18.47 10.37 -2.66
N GLU A 110 -17.72 10.36 -1.54
CA GLU A 110 -16.35 9.80 -1.52
C GLU A 110 -16.37 8.27 -1.65
N GLU A 111 -17.32 7.59 -1.04
CA GLU A 111 -17.44 6.12 -1.15
C GLU A 111 -17.81 5.69 -2.58
N ILE A 112 -18.71 6.42 -3.22
CA ILE A 112 -19.08 6.21 -4.62
C ILE A 112 -17.86 6.45 -5.49
N PHE A 113 -17.15 7.57 -5.31
CA PHE A 113 -15.94 7.90 -6.05
C PHE A 113 -14.85 6.82 -5.92
N TYR A 114 -14.56 6.34 -4.71
CA TYR A 114 -13.57 5.26 -4.51
C TYR A 114 -14.00 3.93 -5.13
N LYS A 115 -15.29 3.63 -5.13
CA LYS A 115 -15.83 2.43 -5.79
C LYS A 115 -15.68 2.52 -7.30
N GLU A 116 -16.03 3.65 -7.88
CA GLU A 116 -15.89 3.91 -9.33
C GLU A 116 -14.42 3.88 -9.76
N LEU A 117 -13.53 4.54 -9.01
CA LEU A 117 -12.09 4.52 -9.24
C LEU A 117 -11.51 3.10 -9.21
N LYS A 118 -11.91 2.30 -8.21
CA LYS A 118 -11.48 0.89 -8.10
C LYS A 118 -11.95 0.06 -9.29
N GLN A 119 -13.19 0.27 -9.73
CA GLN A 119 -13.73 -0.40 -10.89
C GLN A 119 -13.00 0.00 -12.18
N ALA A 120 -12.76 1.30 -12.40
CA ALA A 120 -12.01 1.81 -13.53
C ALA A 120 -10.59 1.22 -13.58
N ILE A 121 -9.86 1.21 -12.46
CA ILE A 121 -8.54 0.58 -12.36
C ILE A 121 -8.60 -0.90 -12.74
N SER A 122 -9.59 -1.64 -12.26
CA SER A 122 -9.77 -3.06 -12.56
C SER A 122 -10.00 -3.29 -14.06
N GLU A 123 -10.85 -2.48 -14.70
CA GLU A 123 -11.11 -2.60 -16.14
C GLU A 123 -9.88 -2.26 -16.99
N ILE A 124 -9.14 -1.22 -16.62
CA ILE A 124 -7.90 -0.85 -17.32
C ILE A 124 -6.86 -1.98 -17.19
N LEU A 125 -6.73 -2.56 -16.00
CA LEU A 125 -5.80 -3.67 -15.78
C LEU A 125 -6.17 -4.92 -16.56
N LYS A 126 -7.45 -5.18 -16.86
CA LYS A 126 -7.86 -6.29 -17.72
C LYS A 126 -7.27 -6.21 -19.12
N SER A 127 -7.02 -5.01 -19.63
CA SER A 127 -6.39 -4.78 -20.94
C SER A 127 -4.88 -4.99 -20.95
N GLU A 128 -4.24 -5.11 -19.78
CA GLU A 128 -2.81 -5.33 -19.64
C GLU A 128 -2.44 -6.82 -19.78
N SER A 129 -1.16 -7.09 -20.12
CA SER A 129 -0.65 -8.46 -20.13
C SER A 129 -0.76 -9.09 -18.72
N GLU A 130 -0.89 -10.41 -18.67
CA GLU A 130 -0.95 -11.15 -17.40
C GLU A 130 0.26 -10.82 -16.49
N LEU A 131 1.44 -10.78 -17.08
CA LEU A 131 2.66 -10.42 -16.37
C LEU A 131 2.59 -9.00 -15.80
N SER A 132 2.10 -8.02 -16.58
CA SER A 132 1.97 -6.63 -16.10
C SER A 132 0.99 -6.52 -14.96
N ARG A 133 -0.16 -7.20 -15.05
CA ARG A 133 -1.16 -7.26 -13.97
C ARG A 133 -0.58 -7.89 -12.71
N LYS A 134 0.08 -9.03 -12.85
CA LYS A 134 0.72 -9.74 -11.74
C LYS A 134 1.73 -8.85 -11.03
N ILE A 135 2.64 -8.23 -11.76
CA ILE A 135 3.66 -7.33 -11.20
C ILE A 135 3.00 -6.13 -10.50
N PHE A 136 1.98 -5.53 -11.13
CA PHE A 136 1.27 -4.40 -10.58
C PHE A 136 0.59 -4.77 -9.25
N ASN A 137 -0.18 -5.85 -9.22
CA ASN A 137 -0.87 -6.32 -8.02
C ASN A 137 0.12 -6.67 -6.91
N MET A 138 1.15 -7.47 -7.21
CA MET A 138 2.18 -7.81 -6.22
C MET A 138 2.83 -6.56 -5.62
N ARG A 139 3.09 -5.53 -6.43
CA ARG A 139 3.67 -4.27 -5.93
C ARG A 139 2.69 -3.51 -5.04
N ILE A 140 1.41 -3.51 -5.38
CA ILE A 140 0.33 -2.96 -4.54
C ILE A 140 0.24 -3.74 -3.23
N ASP A 141 0.39 -5.06 -3.27
CA ASP A 141 0.40 -5.96 -2.10
C ASP A 141 1.72 -5.91 -1.31
N GLY A 142 2.60 -4.93 -1.61
CA GLY A 142 3.79 -4.64 -0.84
C GLY A 142 4.99 -5.55 -1.12
N TYR A 143 4.98 -6.37 -2.18
CA TYR A 143 6.17 -7.11 -2.58
C TYR A 143 7.29 -6.18 -3.04
N SER A 144 8.53 -6.46 -2.62
CA SER A 144 9.71 -5.78 -3.15
C SER A 144 9.97 -6.18 -4.61
N TYR A 145 10.72 -5.37 -5.35
CA TYR A 145 11.06 -5.73 -6.72
C TYR A 145 11.96 -6.98 -6.81
N VAL A 146 12.74 -7.25 -5.77
CA VAL A 146 13.54 -8.48 -5.65
C VAL A 146 12.63 -9.71 -5.55
N GLU A 147 11.61 -9.67 -4.68
CA GLU A 147 10.62 -10.76 -4.55
C GLU A 147 9.81 -10.93 -5.84
N ILE A 148 9.35 -9.84 -6.46
CA ILE A 148 8.63 -9.89 -7.74
C ILE A 148 9.50 -10.50 -8.84
N ALA A 149 10.77 -10.11 -8.93
CA ALA A 149 11.72 -10.65 -9.89
C ALA A 149 11.88 -12.17 -9.74
N ALA A 150 12.04 -12.64 -8.50
CA ALA A 150 12.16 -14.07 -8.20
C ALA A 150 10.87 -14.84 -8.55
N ILE A 151 9.69 -14.33 -8.16
CA ILE A 151 8.40 -15.01 -8.39
C ILE A 151 8.00 -14.99 -9.87
N CYS A 152 8.33 -13.92 -10.59
CA CYS A 152 8.00 -13.79 -12.01
C CYS A 152 9.10 -14.29 -12.95
N ASN A 153 10.22 -14.76 -12.41
CA ASN A 153 11.40 -15.20 -13.17
C ASN A 153 11.90 -14.15 -14.18
N ILE A 154 12.05 -12.91 -13.71
CA ILE A 154 12.54 -11.76 -14.48
C ILE A 154 13.62 -11.01 -13.70
N SER A 155 14.32 -10.07 -14.32
CA SER A 155 15.25 -9.19 -13.60
C SER A 155 14.48 -8.16 -12.75
N GLU A 156 15.11 -7.70 -11.66
CA GLU A 156 14.56 -6.63 -10.82
C GLU A 156 14.33 -5.35 -11.63
N SER A 157 15.25 -5.01 -12.52
CA SER A 157 15.13 -3.87 -13.43
C SER A 157 13.92 -4.00 -14.36
N SER A 158 13.66 -5.19 -14.90
CA SER A 158 12.47 -5.47 -15.71
C SER A 158 11.20 -5.31 -14.91
N ALA A 159 11.14 -5.83 -13.68
CA ALA A 159 9.98 -5.65 -12.80
C ALA A 159 9.67 -4.16 -12.52
N ARG A 160 10.71 -3.35 -12.26
CA ARG A 160 10.59 -1.89 -12.09
C ARG A 160 10.02 -1.22 -13.33
N VAL A 161 10.59 -1.53 -14.49
CA VAL A 161 10.16 -0.91 -15.77
C VAL A 161 8.71 -1.26 -16.09
N VAL A 162 8.33 -2.54 -15.94
CA VAL A 162 6.95 -2.98 -16.20
C VAL A 162 5.98 -2.29 -15.25
N PHE A 163 6.26 -2.30 -13.95
CA PHE A 163 5.41 -1.61 -12.98
C PHE A 163 5.25 -0.12 -13.31
N PHE A 164 6.35 0.56 -13.62
CA PHE A 164 6.33 2.00 -13.90
C PHE A 164 5.53 2.32 -15.16
N ARG A 165 5.66 1.53 -16.22
CA ARG A 165 4.88 1.66 -17.46
C ARG A 165 3.39 1.45 -17.20
N THR A 166 3.03 0.40 -16.47
CA THR A 166 1.62 0.11 -16.11
C THR A 166 1.03 1.22 -15.26
N LYS A 167 1.75 1.67 -14.23
CA LYS A 167 1.34 2.81 -13.38
C LYS A 167 1.09 4.08 -14.20
N ASN A 168 2.01 4.43 -15.08
CA ASN A 168 1.88 5.65 -15.91
C ASN A 168 0.74 5.55 -16.91
N LYS A 169 0.50 4.36 -17.49
CA LYS A 169 -0.63 4.14 -18.38
C LYS A 169 -1.96 4.28 -17.63
N LEU A 170 -2.07 3.64 -16.45
CA LEU A 170 -3.22 3.80 -15.55
C LEU A 170 -3.48 5.27 -15.24
N LYS A 171 -2.46 6.00 -14.78
CA LYS A 171 -2.58 7.42 -14.46
C LYS A 171 -3.14 8.23 -15.64
N LYS A 172 -2.58 8.06 -16.83
CA LYS A 172 -3.03 8.79 -18.03
C LYS A 172 -4.47 8.50 -18.42
N ILE A 173 -4.93 7.23 -18.26
CA ILE A 173 -6.30 6.85 -18.59
C ILE A 173 -7.26 7.43 -17.55
N LEU A 174 -6.96 7.27 -16.26
CA LEU A 174 -7.76 7.80 -15.16
C LEU A 174 -7.92 9.32 -15.23
N GLU A 175 -6.83 10.04 -15.55
CA GLU A 175 -6.88 11.49 -15.75
C GLU A 175 -7.81 11.90 -16.91
N LYS A 176 -7.87 11.09 -17.99
CA LYS A 176 -8.79 11.32 -19.11
C LYS A 176 -10.24 11.02 -18.75
N GLU A 177 -10.47 10.06 -17.88
CA GLU A 177 -11.81 9.68 -17.39
C GLU A 177 -12.31 10.62 -16.26
N GLY A 178 -11.54 11.65 -15.93
CA GLY A 178 -11.95 12.67 -14.96
C GLY A 178 -11.52 12.40 -13.51
N PHE A 179 -10.81 11.30 -13.24
CA PHE A 179 -10.20 11.04 -11.94
C PHE A 179 -8.92 11.87 -11.78
N LYS A 180 -9.07 13.14 -11.42
CA LYS A 180 -7.93 14.04 -11.14
C LYS A 180 -7.62 14.01 -9.64
N ASN A 181 -6.33 13.94 -9.29
CA ASN A 181 -5.88 14.34 -7.96
C ASN A 181 -5.79 15.87 -7.94
N ASP A 182 -6.65 16.51 -7.17
CA ASP A 182 -6.45 17.89 -6.77
C ASP A 182 -5.35 17.98 -5.71
#